data_9d094a1c87f77d646126ac061b9d43de
#
_entry.id   9d094a1c87f77d646126ac061b9d43de
#
_cell.length_a   1.000
_cell.length_b   1.000
_cell.length_c   1.000
_cell.angle_alpha   90.00
_cell.angle_beta   90.00
_cell.angle_gamma   90.00
#
_symmetry.space_group_name_H-M   'P 1'
#
loop_
_entity.id
_entity.type
_entity.pdbx_description
1 polymer ?
#
loop_
_entity_poly.entity_id
_entity_poly.type
_entity_poly.pdbx_seq_one_letter_code
_entity_poly.pdbx_strand_id
1 'polypeptide(L)'
;MIRSYKGISPTIPDSCYVDESAQVIGDVVLGEHASIWMNAVVRGDVNYIRIGANSNIQDCSVMHGMLNQWPVAVGDWVTVGHNVTLHGCVVEDRCLIGMGVIILNGALIGAGSIVAAGTLIPEETIIPPGSLVMGVPGKVRKQLGPEEQETILRYAKNYLGYKETYLSEKNK
;
A
#
# COMPACT_ATOMS: atom_id res chain seq x y z
N MET A 1 -3.92 -3.10 16.35
CA MET A 1 -3.62 -2.14 17.45
C MET A 1 -3.08 -0.84 16.88
N ILE A 2 -3.65 0.30 17.27
CA ILE A 2 -3.16 1.64 16.90
C ILE A 2 -2.43 2.21 18.11
N ARG A 3 -1.18 2.68 17.94
CA ARG A 3 -0.40 3.23 19.06
C ARG A 3 0.60 4.30 18.65
N SER A 4 0.88 5.21 19.57
CA SER A 4 1.91 6.24 19.39
C SER A 4 3.33 5.67 19.51
N TYR A 5 4.28 6.37 18.90
CA TYR A 5 5.70 6.16 19.10
C TYR A 5 6.39 7.51 19.27
N LYS A 6 7.17 7.68 20.36
CA LYS A 6 7.83 8.97 20.72
C LYS A 6 6.87 10.17 20.72
N GLY A 7 5.63 9.97 21.18
CA GLY A 7 4.61 11.03 21.24
C GLY A 7 3.88 11.33 19.93
N ILE A 8 4.22 10.68 18.82
CA ILE A 8 3.54 10.81 17.53
C ILE A 8 2.53 9.68 17.39
N SER A 9 1.27 10.02 17.16
CA SER A 9 0.17 9.07 16.97
C SER A 9 -0.24 9.02 15.50
N PRO A 10 -0.71 7.85 15.01
CA PRO A 10 -1.30 7.78 13.68
C PRO A 10 -2.49 8.73 13.52
N THR A 11 -2.61 9.34 12.34
CA THR A 11 -3.77 10.14 11.92
C THR A 11 -4.62 9.29 10.98
N ILE A 12 -5.84 8.96 11.44
CA ILE A 12 -6.73 8.03 10.77
C ILE A 12 -8.13 8.65 10.71
N PRO A 13 -8.64 9.05 9.52
CA PRO A 13 -10.02 9.51 9.37
C PRO A 13 -11.05 8.46 9.78
N ASP A 14 -12.22 8.89 10.23
CA ASP A 14 -13.33 8.02 10.64
C ASP A 14 -13.87 7.15 9.49
N SER A 15 -13.67 7.58 8.24
CA SER A 15 -14.03 6.83 7.04
C SER A 15 -13.12 5.64 6.76
N CYS A 16 -11.99 5.51 7.46
CA CYS A 16 -11.03 4.42 7.28
C CYS A 16 -11.45 3.15 8.02
N TYR A 17 -10.98 2.02 7.52
CA TYR A 17 -11.05 0.75 8.22
C TYR A 17 -9.66 0.30 8.65
N VAL A 18 -9.50 -0.01 9.92
CA VAL A 18 -8.30 -0.68 10.45
C VAL A 18 -8.77 -1.91 11.20
N ASP A 19 -8.33 -3.09 10.74
CA ASP A 19 -8.63 -4.34 11.42
C ASP A 19 -8.00 -4.38 12.82
N GLU A 20 -8.68 -5.00 13.78
CA GLU A 20 -8.21 -5.08 15.17
C GLU A 20 -6.88 -5.82 15.33
N SER A 21 -6.61 -6.79 14.45
CA SER A 21 -5.33 -7.53 14.40
C SER A 21 -4.19 -6.73 13.77
N ALA A 22 -4.50 -5.68 12.97
CA ALA A 22 -3.49 -4.85 12.33
C ALA A 22 -2.72 -4.00 13.33
N GLN A 23 -1.46 -3.68 12.99
CA GLN A 23 -0.58 -2.81 13.78
C GLN A 23 -0.33 -1.51 13.01
N VAL A 24 -0.77 -0.35 13.54
CA VAL A 24 -0.49 0.98 12.97
C VAL A 24 0.22 1.81 14.03
N ILE A 25 1.47 2.20 13.77
CA ILE A 25 2.38 2.70 14.81
C ILE A 25 3.09 3.97 14.37
N GLY A 26 3.06 5.01 15.22
CA GLY A 26 3.88 6.21 15.05
C GLY A 26 3.39 7.16 13.96
N ASP A 27 4.32 7.74 13.19
CA ASP A 27 4.04 8.75 12.15
C ASP A 27 3.43 8.10 10.89
N VAL A 28 2.15 7.78 10.99
CA VAL A 28 1.34 7.22 9.90
C VAL A 28 0.15 8.13 9.64
N VAL A 29 -0.09 8.48 8.39
CA VAL A 29 -1.31 9.21 7.97
C VAL A 29 -2.04 8.41 6.90
N LEU A 30 -3.32 8.16 7.12
CA LEU A 30 -4.23 7.56 6.15
C LEU A 30 -5.08 8.64 5.49
N GLY A 31 -5.28 8.52 4.18
CA GLY A 31 -6.28 9.29 3.44
C GLY A 31 -7.69 8.73 3.65
N GLU A 32 -8.70 9.50 3.27
CA GLU A 32 -10.11 9.11 3.40
C GLU A 32 -10.39 7.76 2.74
N HIS A 33 -11.20 6.94 3.41
CA HIS A 33 -11.62 5.63 2.95
C HIS A 33 -10.49 4.59 2.76
N ALA A 34 -9.27 4.86 3.21
CA ALA A 34 -8.20 3.85 3.21
C ALA A 34 -8.54 2.68 4.14
N SER A 35 -7.96 1.50 3.87
CA SER A 35 -8.20 0.32 4.69
C SER A 35 -6.93 -0.50 4.95
N ILE A 36 -6.76 -0.92 6.21
CA ILE A 36 -5.65 -1.76 6.68
C ILE A 36 -6.24 -3.07 7.19
N TRP A 37 -5.86 -4.17 6.57
CA TRP A 37 -6.48 -5.47 6.75
C TRP A 37 -5.74 -6.35 7.76
N MET A 38 -6.23 -7.58 7.94
CA MET A 38 -5.85 -8.50 9.00
C MET A 38 -4.33 -8.72 9.07
N ASN A 39 -3.77 -8.58 10.25
CA ASN A 39 -2.35 -8.79 10.55
C ASN A 39 -1.37 -7.92 9.74
N ALA A 40 -1.83 -6.90 9.04
CA ALA A 40 -0.93 -5.95 8.38
C ALA A 40 -0.18 -5.08 9.41
N VAL A 41 1.07 -4.72 9.10
CA VAL A 41 1.92 -3.90 9.96
C VAL A 41 2.33 -2.64 9.21
N VAL A 42 1.89 -1.48 9.69
CA VAL A 42 2.25 -0.15 9.17
C VAL A 42 3.01 0.59 10.27
N ARG A 43 4.35 0.59 10.18
CA ARG A 43 5.21 1.03 11.28
C ARG A 43 6.03 2.27 10.90
N GLY A 44 5.52 3.45 11.30
CA GLY A 44 6.13 4.77 11.10
C GLY A 44 6.95 5.24 12.32
N ASP A 45 7.88 4.41 12.79
CA ASP A 45 8.68 4.68 13.99
C ASP A 45 10.06 5.30 13.69
N VAL A 46 10.62 5.07 12.51
CA VAL A 46 11.92 5.60 12.09
C VAL A 46 11.81 6.60 10.93
N ASN A 47 10.74 6.52 10.15
CA ASN A 47 10.39 7.48 9.10
C ASN A 47 8.87 7.45 8.90
N TYR A 48 8.30 8.48 8.27
CA TYR A 48 6.86 8.58 8.09
C TYR A 48 6.32 7.59 7.05
N ILE A 49 5.02 7.26 7.21
CA ILE A 49 4.25 6.51 6.21
C ILE A 49 3.01 7.32 5.83
N ARG A 50 2.75 7.43 4.54
CA ARG A 50 1.57 8.10 3.99
C ARG A 50 0.84 7.13 3.08
N ILE A 51 -0.47 6.97 3.28
CA ILE A 51 -1.32 6.10 2.48
C ILE A 51 -2.48 6.94 1.97
N GLY A 52 -2.61 7.04 0.67
CA GLY A 52 -3.60 7.86 -0.02
C GLY A 52 -5.03 7.35 0.13
N ALA A 53 -5.97 8.18 -0.32
CA ALA A 53 -7.39 7.90 -0.24
C ALA A 53 -7.81 6.68 -1.09
N ASN A 54 -8.81 5.92 -0.60
CA ASN A 54 -9.36 4.74 -1.27
C ASN A 54 -8.35 3.59 -1.51
N SER A 55 -7.19 3.65 -0.86
CA SER A 55 -6.15 2.63 -0.97
C SER A 55 -6.31 1.54 0.09
N ASN A 56 -5.91 0.31 -0.24
CA ASN A 56 -6.05 -0.82 0.66
C ASN A 56 -4.72 -1.55 0.84
N ILE A 57 -4.39 -1.87 2.10
CA ILE A 57 -3.22 -2.63 2.50
C ILE A 57 -3.70 -3.96 3.04
N GLN A 58 -3.52 -5.00 2.26
CA GLN A 58 -4.11 -6.30 2.52
C GLN A 58 -3.33 -7.10 3.57
N ASP A 59 -3.90 -8.24 3.91
CA ASP A 59 -3.51 -9.10 5.02
C ASP A 59 -2.02 -9.41 5.03
N CYS A 60 -1.42 -9.41 6.20
CA CYS A 60 -0.03 -9.76 6.45
C CYS A 60 1.01 -8.89 5.72
N SER A 61 0.61 -7.76 5.14
CA SER A 61 1.54 -6.84 4.46
C SER A 61 2.29 -5.97 5.46
N VAL A 62 3.54 -5.64 5.14
CA VAL A 62 4.43 -4.85 6.00
C VAL A 62 4.86 -3.57 5.28
N MET A 63 4.73 -2.43 5.96
CA MET A 63 5.23 -1.13 5.54
C MET A 63 6.18 -0.57 6.59
N HIS A 64 7.39 -0.23 6.16
CA HIS A 64 8.41 0.37 7.04
C HIS A 64 9.35 1.26 6.25
N GLY A 65 9.73 2.40 6.80
CA GLY A 65 10.69 3.31 6.18
C GLY A 65 12.13 3.04 6.61
N MET A 66 13.08 3.63 5.90
CA MET A 66 14.48 3.67 6.31
C MET A 66 14.77 4.97 7.09
N LEU A 67 15.47 4.86 8.20
CA LEU A 67 15.78 5.98 9.09
C LEU A 67 16.46 7.13 8.32
N ASN A 68 15.90 8.35 8.45
CA ASN A 68 16.40 9.60 7.90
C ASN A 68 16.61 9.63 6.37
N GLN A 69 16.12 8.61 5.62
CA GLN A 69 16.40 8.51 4.20
C GLN A 69 15.14 8.29 3.37
N TRP A 70 14.54 7.09 3.43
CA TRP A 70 13.39 6.77 2.61
C TRP A 70 12.14 6.45 3.44
N PRO A 71 11.12 7.32 3.38
CA PRO A 71 9.78 7.03 3.91
C PRO A 71 9.04 6.04 3.01
N VAL A 72 7.84 5.65 3.41
CA VAL A 72 6.91 4.97 2.52
C VAL A 72 5.78 5.91 2.16
N ALA A 73 5.54 6.07 0.86
CA ALA A 73 4.38 6.79 0.35
C ALA A 73 3.60 5.91 -0.64
N VAL A 74 2.31 5.80 -0.42
CA VAL A 74 1.36 5.10 -1.28
C VAL A 74 0.30 6.11 -1.68
N GLY A 75 0.08 6.27 -2.98
CA GLY A 75 -0.90 7.20 -3.55
C GLY A 75 -2.34 6.77 -3.36
N ASP A 76 -3.24 7.43 -4.08
CA ASP A 76 -4.67 7.19 -4.05
C ASP A 76 -5.06 6.00 -4.94
N TRP A 77 -6.12 5.28 -4.56
CA TRP A 77 -6.66 4.15 -5.33
C TRP A 77 -5.65 3.01 -5.57
N VAL A 78 -4.71 2.81 -4.67
CA VAL A 78 -3.73 1.74 -4.75
C VAL A 78 -4.25 0.49 -4.05
N THR A 79 -4.10 -0.66 -4.69
CA THR A 79 -4.28 -1.96 -4.07
C THR A 79 -2.93 -2.58 -3.75
N VAL A 80 -2.63 -2.79 -2.48
CA VAL A 80 -1.46 -3.55 -2.02
C VAL A 80 -1.95 -4.93 -1.58
N GLY A 81 -1.60 -5.94 -2.36
CA GLY A 81 -2.04 -7.33 -2.16
C GLY A 81 -1.50 -7.96 -0.87
N HIS A 82 -1.98 -9.18 -0.59
CA HIS A 82 -1.59 -9.91 0.62
C HIS A 82 -0.09 -10.20 0.69
N ASN A 83 0.48 -10.15 1.89
CA ASN A 83 1.87 -10.50 2.18
C ASN A 83 2.90 -9.69 1.36
N VAL A 84 2.63 -8.41 1.11
CA VAL A 84 3.54 -7.49 0.42
C VAL A 84 4.47 -6.83 1.42
N THR A 85 5.73 -6.61 1.01
CA THR A 85 6.68 -5.78 1.77
C THR A 85 6.98 -4.50 1.00
N LEU A 86 6.62 -3.34 1.59
CA LEU A 86 7.02 -2.02 1.11
C LEU A 86 8.02 -1.42 2.10
N HIS A 87 9.27 -1.27 1.67
CA HIS A 87 10.31 -0.73 2.52
C HIS A 87 10.98 0.48 1.87
N GLY A 88 10.76 1.69 2.45
CA GLY A 88 11.39 2.92 2.00
C GLY A 88 11.13 3.29 0.53
N CYS A 89 9.90 3.13 0.03
CA CYS A 89 9.57 3.27 -1.38
C CYS A 89 8.34 4.15 -1.63
N VAL A 90 8.15 4.52 -2.89
CA VAL A 90 6.99 5.29 -3.36
C VAL A 90 6.20 4.45 -4.36
N VAL A 91 4.89 4.35 -4.14
CA VAL A 91 3.92 3.79 -5.07
C VAL A 91 2.94 4.90 -5.42
N GLU A 92 2.96 5.37 -6.66
CA GLU A 92 2.06 6.42 -7.11
C GLU A 92 0.61 5.93 -7.27
N ASP A 93 -0.28 6.84 -7.67
CA ASP A 93 -1.72 6.59 -7.73
C ASP A 93 -2.11 5.43 -8.67
N ARG A 94 -3.23 4.79 -8.33
CA ARG A 94 -3.85 3.77 -9.19
C ARG A 94 -2.88 2.65 -9.59
N CYS A 95 -2.13 2.14 -8.63
CA CYS A 95 -1.29 0.95 -8.83
C CYS A 95 -1.93 -0.30 -8.25
N LEU A 96 -1.63 -1.44 -8.86
CA LEU A 96 -1.94 -2.77 -8.33
C LEU A 96 -0.64 -3.49 -8.00
N ILE A 97 -0.38 -3.66 -6.72
CA ILE A 97 0.77 -4.41 -6.20
C ILE A 97 0.28 -5.82 -5.85
N GLY A 98 0.74 -6.80 -6.61
CA GLY A 98 0.33 -8.19 -6.48
C GLY A 98 0.79 -8.84 -5.16
N MET A 99 0.19 -9.95 -4.81
CA MET A 99 0.50 -10.71 -3.59
C MET A 99 1.98 -11.09 -3.52
N GLY A 100 2.58 -10.97 -2.33
CA GLY A 100 3.97 -11.38 -2.08
C GLY A 100 5.04 -10.54 -2.77
N VAL A 101 4.70 -9.36 -3.29
CA VAL A 101 5.66 -8.42 -3.88
C VAL A 101 6.55 -7.84 -2.79
N ILE A 102 7.84 -7.64 -3.13
CA ILE A 102 8.81 -6.93 -2.29
C ILE A 102 9.30 -5.71 -3.06
N ILE A 103 9.16 -4.51 -2.47
CA ILE A 103 9.66 -3.25 -3.03
C ILE A 103 10.64 -2.64 -2.03
N LEU A 104 11.88 -2.41 -2.48
CA LEU A 104 12.99 -1.98 -1.62
C LEU A 104 13.23 -0.45 -1.67
N ASN A 105 14.19 0.01 -0.84
CA ASN A 105 14.48 1.42 -0.58
C ASN A 105 14.70 2.25 -1.85
N GLY A 106 14.14 3.44 -1.87
CA GLY A 106 14.30 4.37 -2.98
C GLY A 106 13.61 3.99 -4.28
N ALA A 107 12.91 2.83 -4.32
CA ALA A 107 12.18 2.44 -5.50
C ALA A 107 10.91 3.30 -5.68
N LEU A 108 10.59 3.60 -6.94
CA LEU A 108 9.39 4.33 -7.34
C LEU A 108 8.60 3.52 -8.35
N ILE A 109 7.32 3.29 -8.06
CA ILE A 109 6.36 2.67 -8.97
C ILE A 109 5.47 3.76 -9.54
N GLY A 110 5.63 4.04 -10.84
CA GLY A 110 4.86 5.08 -11.53
C GLY A 110 3.37 4.74 -11.63
N ALA A 111 2.54 5.79 -11.64
CA ALA A 111 1.09 5.71 -11.58
C ALA A 111 0.48 4.76 -12.61
N GLY A 112 -0.62 4.12 -12.25
CA GLY A 112 -1.34 3.21 -13.14
C GLY A 112 -0.58 1.94 -13.50
N SER A 113 0.41 1.52 -12.71
CA SER A 113 1.21 0.32 -12.96
C SER A 113 0.69 -0.91 -12.24
N ILE A 114 0.99 -2.07 -12.78
CA ILE A 114 0.78 -3.39 -12.16
C ILE A 114 2.14 -4.02 -11.88
N VAL A 115 2.40 -4.34 -10.61
CA VAL A 115 3.51 -5.20 -10.21
C VAL A 115 2.93 -6.59 -9.93
N ALA A 116 3.29 -7.57 -10.75
CA ALA A 116 2.75 -8.93 -10.67
C ALA A 116 3.18 -9.64 -9.37
N ALA A 117 2.37 -10.58 -8.92
CA ALA A 117 2.62 -11.34 -7.69
C ALA A 117 4.03 -11.95 -7.65
N GLY A 118 4.65 -11.93 -6.46
CA GLY A 118 5.98 -12.49 -6.21
C GLY A 118 7.14 -11.72 -6.84
N THR A 119 6.92 -10.52 -7.39
CA THR A 119 7.97 -9.68 -7.98
C THR A 119 8.84 -9.06 -6.89
N LEU A 120 10.15 -9.00 -7.14
CA LEU A 120 11.12 -8.24 -6.33
C LEU A 120 11.55 -6.98 -7.09
N ILE A 121 11.27 -5.80 -6.55
CA ILE A 121 11.75 -4.51 -7.07
C ILE A 121 12.99 -4.11 -6.25
N PRO A 122 14.20 -4.11 -6.88
CA PRO A 122 15.43 -3.69 -6.20
C PRO A 122 15.43 -2.22 -5.76
N GLU A 123 16.37 -1.89 -4.89
CA GLU A 123 16.58 -0.52 -4.43
C GLU A 123 16.76 0.46 -5.60
N GLU A 124 16.28 1.69 -5.41
CA GLU A 124 16.41 2.83 -6.34
C GLU A 124 15.89 2.56 -7.77
N THR A 125 15.10 1.50 -7.95
CA THR A 125 14.48 1.17 -9.24
C THR A 125 13.32 2.12 -9.54
N ILE A 126 13.35 2.77 -10.71
CA ILE A 126 12.25 3.61 -11.19
C ILE A 126 11.44 2.85 -12.24
N ILE A 127 10.18 2.58 -11.94
CA ILE A 127 9.22 1.98 -12.86
C ILE A 127 8.40 3.10 -13.51
N PRO A 128 8.41 3.23 -14.86
CA PRO A 128 7.59 4.23 -15.54
C PRO A 128 6.10 4.01 -15.33
N PRO A 129 5.27 5.08 -15.37
CA PRO A 129 3.81 4.96 -15.28
C PRO A 129 3.23 3.98 -16.31
N GLY A 130 2.11 3.35 -15.95
CA GLY A 130 1.36 2.45 -16.85
C GLY A 130 2.07 1.14 -17.18
N SER A 131 3.03 0.69 -16.38
CA SER A 131 3.85 -0.48 -16.66
C SER A 131 3.30 -1.77 -16.07
N LEU A 132 3.43 -2.88 -16.81
CA LEU A 132 3.38 -4.23 -16.22
C LEU A 132 4.80 -4.66 -15.86
N VAL A 133 5.02 -4.96 -14.57
CA VAL A 133 6.33 -5.38 -14.04
C VAL A 133 6.23 -6.79 -13.46
N MET A 134 7.19 -7.68 -13.77
CA MET A 134 7.21 -9.01 -13.17
C MET A 134 8.61 -9.62 -13.12
N GLY A 135 8.81 -10.53 -12.17
CA GLY A 135 10.00 -11.37 -12.03
C GLY A 135 10.89 -11.01 -10.83
N VAL A 136 12.00 -11.75 -10.68
CA VAL A 136 13.03 -11.59 -9.64
C VAL A 136 14.39 -11.56 -10.32
N PRO A 137 15.01 -10.39 -10.51
CA PRO A 137 14.49 -9.06 -10.25
C PRO A 137 13.36 -8.65 -11.21
N GLY A 138 12.49 -7.74 -10.76
CA GLY A 138 11.37 -7.21 -11.53
C GLY A 138 11.81 -6.42 -12.75
N LYS A 139 11.18 -6.69 -13.90
CA LYS A 139 11.44 -5.98 -15.16
C LYS A 139 10.14 -5.56 -15.79
N VAL A 140 10.11 -4.36 -16.39
CA VAL A 140 9.00 -3.91 -17.22
C VAL A 140 8.85 -4.87 -18.40
N ARG A 141 7.65 -5.39 -18.61
CA ARG A 141 7.31 -6.34 -19.67
C ARG A 141 6.55 -5.68 -20.81
N LYS A 142 5.65 -4.76 -20.48
CA LYS A 142 4.86 -3.99 -21.46
C LYS A 142 4.26 -2.75 -20.82
N GLN A 143 3.73 -1.87 -21.64
CA GLN A 143 2.79 -0.82 -21.24
C GLN A 143 1.39 -1.42 -21.13
N LEU A 144 0.62 -0.96 -20.13
CA LEU A 144 -0.75 -1.39 -19.89
C LEU A 144 -1.73 -0.69 -20.84
N GLY A 145 -2.68 -1.45 -21.34
CA GLY A 145 -3.80 -0.91 -22.11
C GLY A 145 -4.97 -0.44 -21.21
N PRO A 146 -6.01 0.15 -21.83
CA PRO A 146 -7.17 0.69 -21.10
C PRO A 146 -7.88 -0.36 -20.22
N GLU A 147 -8.04 -1.58 -20.70
CA GLU A 147 -8.70 -2.68 -19.96
C GLU A 147 -7.98 -3.04 -18.67
N GLU A 148 -6.65 -3.06 -18.71
CA GLU A 148 -5.82 -3.33 -17.52
C GLU A 148 -5.88 -2.18 -16.53
N GLN A 149 -5.93 -0.93 -17.01
CA GLN A 149 -6.13 0.26 -16.18
C GLN A 149 -7.48 0.23 -15.45
N GLU A 150 -8.56 -0.20 -16.13
CA GLU A 150 -9.86 -0.39 -15.49
C GLU A 150 -9.82 -1.51 -14.43
N THR A 151 -9.06 -2.56 -14.69
CA THR A 151 -8.88 -3.66 -13.75
C THR A 151 -8.26 -3.19 -12.44
N ILE A 152 -7.25 -2.31 -12.48
CA ILE A 152 -6.64 -1.73 -11.27
C ILE A 152 -7.72 -1.04 -10.40
N LEU A 153 -8.51 -0.16 -11.01
CA LEU A 153 -9.58 0.56 -10.29
C LEU A 153 -10.67 -0.38 -9.76
N ARG A 154 -10.99 -1.45 -10.49
CA ARG A 154 -11.97 -2.44 -10.03
C ARG A 154 -11.52 -3.12 -8.75
N TYR A 155 -10.25 -3.50 -8.61
CA TYR A 155 -9.72 -4.08 -7.38
C TYR A 155 -9.82 -3.11 -6.20
N ALA A 156 -9.43 -1.85 -6.37
CA ALA A 156 -9.56 -0.85 -5.31
C ALA A 156 -11.03 -0.63 -4.89
N LYS A 157 -11.95 -0.53 -5.84
CA LYS A 157 -13.40 -0.39 -5.57
C LYS A 157 -13.98 -1.60 -4.84
N ASN A 158 -13.54 -2.82 -5.16
CA ASN A 158 -14.00 -4.02 -4.45
C ASN A 158 -13.65 -3.93 -2.95
N TYR A 159 -12.44 -3.46 -2.62
CA TYR A 159 -12.01 -3.30 -1.23
C TYR A 159 -12.75 -2.19 -0.49
N LEU A 160 -13.21 -1.14 -1.18
CA LEU A 160 -14.14 -0.17 -0.58
C LEU A 160 -15.45 -0.87 -0.17
N GLY A 161 -16.02 -1.71 -1.03
CA GLY A 161 -17.22 -2.46 -0.71
C GLY A 161 -17.02 -3.45 0.46
N TYR A 162 -15.91 -4.17 0.49
CA TYR A 162 -15.60 -5.07 1.61
C TYR A 162 -15.44 -4.31 2.92
N LYS A 163 -14.72 -3.18 2.90
CA LYS A 163 -14.55 -2.28 4.04
C LYS A 163 -15.89 -1.87 4.64
N GLU A 164 -16.84 -1.43 3.83
CA GLU A 164 -18.16 -1.01 4.30
C GLU A 164 -18.91 -2.16 5.00
N THR A 165 -18.79 -3.39 4.49
CA THR A 165 -19.36 -4.56 5.14
C THR A 165 -18.77 -4.77 6.54
N TYR A 166 -17.44 -4.77 6.67
CA TYR A 166 -16.76 -4.92 7.96
C TYR A 166 -17.10 -3.80 8.96
N LEU A 167 -17.17 -2.55 8.50
CA LEU A 167 -17.60 -1.43 9.36
C LEU A 167 -19.03 -1.57 9.85
N SER A 168 -19.94 -2.05 9.00
CA SER A 168 -21.34 -2.28 9.38
C SER A 168 -21.53 -3.40 10.40
N GLU A 169 -20.66 -4.41 10.38
CA GLU A 169 -20.70 -5.54 11.31
C GLU A 169 -20.10 -5.20 12.68
N LYS A 170 -19.11 -4.30 12.74
CA LYS A 170 -18.55 -3.81 14.02
C LYS A 170 -19.55 -3.02 14.86
N ASN A 171 -20.60 -2.49 14.24
CA ASN A 171 -21.61 -1.64 14.91
C ASN A 171 -22.86 -2.44 15.32
N LYS A 172 -22.84 -3.77 15.20
CA LYS A 172 -23.91 -4.68 15.68
C LYS A 172 -23.51 -5.33 16.99
#